data_cc3d5a04bf0b23862dd4cd829a4b6612
#
_entry.id   cc3d5a04bf0b23862dd4cd829a4b6612
#
_cell.length_a   1.000
_cell.length_b   1.000
_cell.length_c   1.000
_cell.angle_alpha   90.00
_cell.angle_beta   90.00
_cell.angle_gamma   90.00
#
_symmetry.space_group_name_H-M   'P 1'
#
loop_
_entity.id
_entity.type
_entity.pdbx_description
1 polymer ?
#
loop_
_entity_poly.entity_id
_entity_poly.type
_entity_poly.pdbx_seq_one_letter_code
_entity_poly.pdbx_strand_id
1 'polypeptide(L)'
;MFEKEFNVLRKAVLYVGKHIFVKGASTRKSKGNFDYVTDKDIACEKYLIDTIKKYFPDDNIVSEESNSKNNLKNRSWIIDTIDGTLNYMNGLKDCCVQLVFFADGQTQFSFVYVPFENDFYYAINGKGAYLNGKRLEPDKTKSIRECMMAVCVTKNDNVLQLTHNLLYALRNQILTERILGSYGCATAMAGAGNFGIFADISMHINLWDCMPGELICKEAGLVVIRDKYN
;
A
#
# COMPACT_ATOMS: atom_id res chain seq x y z
N MET A 1 -1.14 19.07 -14.25
CA MET A 1 -1.04 17.60 -14.27
C MET A 1 0.42 17.23 -14.02
N PHE A 2 0.71 16.38 -13.07
CA PHE A 2 2.08 16.00 -12.64
C PHE A 2 2.63 14.84 -13.49
N GLU A 3 2.69 15.02 -14.81
CA GLU A 3 3.06 13.96 -15.75
C GLU A 3 4.56 13.58 -15.67
N LYS A 4 5.41 14.56 -15.45
CA LYS A 4 6.85 14.32 -15.27
C LYS A 4 7.10 13.48 -14.01
N GLU A 5 6.47 13.86 -12.90
CA GLU A 5 6.54 13.19 -11.61
C GLU A 5 6.07 11.74 -11.74
N PHE A 6 4.88 11.52 -12.32
CA PHE A 6 4.32 10.21 -12.57
C PHE A 6 5.27 9.33 -13.39
N ASN A 7 5.76 9.82 -14.53
CA ASN A 7 6.57 9.02 -15.46
C ASN A 7 7.96 8.69 -14.87
N VAL A 8 8.59 9.61 -14.15
CA VAL A 8 9.89 9.39 -13.51
C VAL A 8 9.76 8.32 -12.43
N LEU A 9 8.79 8.46 -11.52
CA LEU A 9 8.67 7.54 -10.39
C LEU A 9 8.05 6.19 -10.78
N ARG A 10 7.18 6.15 -11.78
CA ARG A 10 6.73 4.88 -12.35
C ARG A 10 7.91 4.02 -12.84
N LYS A 11 8.85 4.63 -13.57
CA LYS A 11 10.06 3.92 -14.03
C LYS A 11 10.91 3.47 -12.85
N ALA A 12 11.07 4.30 -11.83
CA ALA A 12 11.87 3.99 -10.65
C ALA A 12 11.25 2.83 -9.83
N VAL A 13 9.95 2.87 -9.56
CA VAL A 13 9.23 1.79 -8.84
C VAL A 13 9.32 0.47 -9.59
N LEU A 14 9.11 0.47 -10.91
CA LEU A 14 9.26 -0.73 -11.72
C LEU A 14 10.71 -1.24 -11.72
N TYR A 15 11.69 -0.35 -11.71
CA TYR A 15 13.10 -0.73 -11.66
C TYR A 15 13.45 -1.40 -10.32
N VAL A 16 13.10 -0.78 -9.18
CA VAL A 16 13.42 -1.37 -7.87
C VAL A 16 12.75 -2.74 -7.70
N GLY A 17 11.50 -2.88 -8.10
CA GLY A 17 10.80 -4.15 -8.01
C GLY A 17 11.47 -5.25 -8.85
N LYS A 18 11.83 -4.94 -10.10
CA LYS A 18 12.42 -5.91 -11.03
C LYS A 18 13.88 -6.24 -10.76
N HIS A 19 14.66 -5.31 -10.21
CA HIS A 19 16.12 -5.46 -10.13
C HIS A 19 16.68 -5.53 -8.72
N ILE A 20 15.94 -5.07 -7.71
CA ILE A 20 16.37 -5.08 -6.31
C ILE A 20 15.50 -6.01 -5.48
N PHE A 21 14.21 -5.75 -5.44
CA PHE A 21 13.23 -6.46 -4.64
C PHE A 21 13.22 -7.98 -4.91
N VAL A 22 13.05 -8.40 -6.15
CA VAL A 22 12.93 -9.83 -6.54
C VAL A 22 14.17 -10.67 -6.23
N LYS A 23 15.29 -10.06 -5.87
CA LYS A 23 16.52 -10.80 -5.50
C LYS A 23 16.44 -11.47 -4.14
N GLY A 24 15.41 -11.19 -3.37
CA GLY A 24 15.26 -11.68 -2.01
C GLY A 24 16.19 -10.98 -1.00
N ALA A 25 15.83 -11.02 0.27
CA ALA A 25 16.64 -10.45 1.35
C ALA A 25 17.88 -11.31 1.61
N SER A 26 19.06 -10.67 1.75
CA SER A 26 20.31 -11.31 2.15
C SER A 26 20.54 -11.16 3.65
N THR A 27 20.11 -10.04 4.23
CA THR A 27 20.23 -9.73 5.65
C THR A 27 18.95 -9.11 6.18
N ARG A 28 18.73 -9.24 7.48
CA ARG A 28 17.59 -8.65 8.19
C ARG A 28 18.02 -8.07 9.53
N LYS A 29 17.38 -7.00 9.96
CA LYS A 29 17.59 -6.38 11.25
C LYS A 29 16.24 -6.16 11.92
N SER A 30 16.12 -6.53 13.20
CA SER A 30 14.93 -6.23 14.01
C SER A 30 14.91 -4.73 14.39
N LYS A 31 13.77 -4.09 14.20
CA LYS A 31 13.46 -2.75 14.73
C LYS A 31 12.77 -2.82 16.12
N GLY A 32 12.54 -4.04 16.64
CA GLY A 32 11.81 -4.32 17.89
C GLY A 32 10.36 -4.75 17.63
N ASN A 33 9.69 -5.28 18.65
CA ASN A 33 8.26 -5.63 18.60
C ASN A 33 7.82 -6.43 17.34
N PHE A 34 8.68 -7.37 16.86
CA PHE A 34 8.46 -8.14 15.65
C PHE A 34 8.42 -7.30 14.36
N ASP A 35 8.98 -6.13 14.39
CA ASP A 35 9.19 -5.30 13.23
C ASP A 35 10.62 -5.51 12.69
N TYR A 36 10.77 -5.59 11.37
CA TYR A 36 12.01 -5.93 10.71
C TYR A 36 12.23 -5.05 9.48
N VAL A 37 13.50 -4.81 9.20
CA VAL A 37 13.98 -4.20 7.96
C VAL A 37 14.99 -5.14 7.31
N THR A 38 14.97 -5.23 6.00
CA THR A 38 15.94 -6.00 5.23
C THR A 38 16.92 -5.09 4.46
N ASP A 39 18.01 -5.68 3.95
CA ASP A 39 18.93 -4.96 3.06
C ASP A 39 18.23 -4.48 1.77
N LYS A 40 17.13 -5.12 1.39
CA LYS A 40 16.37 -4.73 0.20
C LYS A 40 15.45 -3.55 0.45
N ASP A 41 14.85 -3.44 1.64
CA ASP A 41 14.10 -2.24 2.04
C ASP A 41 15.00 -1.00 1.89
N ILE A 42 16.19 -1.07 2.51
CA ILE A 42 17.16 0.03 2.47
C ILE A 42 17.63 0.34 1.03
N ALA A 43 17.90 -0.69 0.23
CA ALA A 43 18.40 -0.50 -1.13
C ALA A 43 17.31 0.08 -2.06
N CYS A 44 16.07 -0.39 -1.95
CA CYS A 44 14.93 0.12 -2.70
C CYS A 44 14.64 1.58 -2.31
N GLU A 45 14.57 1.87 -1.01
CA GLU A 45 14.31 3.20 -0.51
C GLU A 45 15.38 4.20 -0.95
N LYS A 46 16.66 3.83 -0.80
CA LYS A 46 17.77 4.65 -1.28
C LYS A 46 17.64 4.98 -2.77
N TYR A 47 17.33 4.02 -3.61
CA TYR A 47 17.18 4.24 -5.05
C TYR A 47 16.04 5.21 -5.38
N LEU A 48 14.88 5.05 -4.71
CA LEU A 48 13.73 5.94 -4.89
C LEU A 48 14.03 7.35 -4.40
N ILE A 49 14.62 7.49 -3.22
CA ILE A 49 15.02 8.79 -2.65
C ILE A 49 16.05 9.50 -3.54
N ASP A 50 17.09 8.79 -4.00
CA ASP A 50 18.11 9.36 -4.89
C ASP A 50 17.48 9.81 -6.23
N THR A 51 16.50 9.06 -6.74
CA THR A 51 15.74 9.44 -7.94
C THR A 51 14.92 10.69 -7.71
N ILE A 52 14.19 10.77 -6.59
CA ILE A 52 13.40 11.96 -6.24
C ILE A 52 14.31 13.18 -6.10
N LYS A 53 15.37 13.08 -5.32
CA LYS A 53 16.33 14.20 -5.12
C LYS A 53 16.98 14.66 -6.42
N LYS A 54 17.22 13.77 -7.35
CA LYS A 54 17.79 14.11 -8.66
C LYS A 54 16.84 14.93 -9.53
N TYR A 55 15.55 14.60 -9.54
CA TYR A 55 14.57 15.21 -10.45
C TYR A 55 13.69 16.28 -9.79
N PHE A 56 13.54 16.22 -8.47
CA PHE A 56 12.67 17.05 -7.64
C PHE A 56 13.37 17.37 -6.30
N PRO A 57 14.51 18.11 -6.33
CA PRO A 57 15.38 18.30 -5.15
C PRO A 57 14.71 19.03 -3.98
N ASP A 58 13.71 19.86 -4.26
CA ASP A 58 13.00 20.68 -3.26
C ASP A 58 11.79 19.97 -2.64
N ASP A 59 11.42 18.79 -3.16
CA ASP A 59 10.27 18.06 -2.67
C ASP A 59 10.59 17.38 -1.32
N ASN A 60 9.59 17.33 -0.45
CA ASN A 60 9.65 16.61 0.81
C ASN A 60 9.53 15.10 0.59
N ILE A 61 10.17 14.31 1.43
CA ILE A 61 10.11 12.86 1.38
C ILE A 61 9.73 12.35 2.76
N VAL A 62 8.72 11.49 2.83
CA VAL A 62 8.32 10.72 4.00
C VAL A 62 8.49 9.25 3.62
N SER A 63 9.24 8.49 4.40
CA SER A 63 9.51 7.10 4.11
C SER A 63 9.62 6.29 5.39
N GLU A 64 9.24 5.03 5.32
CA GLU A 64 9.19 4.15 6.50
C GLU A 64 10.56 4.03 7.19
N GLU A 65 11.62 3.76 6.43
CA GLU A 65 12.91 3.36 7.01
C GLU A 65 13.80 4.54 7.40
N SER A 66 13.80 5.62 6.64
CA SER A 66 14.75 6.72 6.88
C SER A 66 14.11 8.04 7.32
N ASN A 67 12.83 8.27 7.10
CA ASN A 67 12.15 9.50 7.47
C ASN A 67 10.68 9.30 7.86
N SER A 68 10.47 8.57 8.93
CA SER A 68 9.15 8.17 9.43
C SER A 68 8.33 9.27 10.13
N LYS A 69 8.82 10.51 10.17
CA LYS A 69 8.03 11.63 10.67
C LYS A 69 6.95 11.97 9.65
N ASN A 70 5.69 11.77 10.02
CA ASN A 70 4.50 12.08 9.20
C ASN A 70 4.33 13.60 9.00
N ASN A 71 5.32 14.25 8.43
CA ASN A 71 5.32 15.70 8.19
C ASN A 71 5.10 15.97 6.70
N LEU A 72 3.84 15.98 6.28
CA LEU A 72 3.46 16.33 4.93
C LEU A 72 3.68 17.82 4.68
N LYS A 73 4.32 18.13 3.55
CA LYS A 73 4.40 19.47 2.99
C LYS A 73 3.59 19.52 1.70
N ASN A 74 3.47 20.73 1.12
CA ASN A 74 2.67 20.88 -0.10
C ASN A 74 3.07 19.95 -1.25
N ARG A 75 4.39 19.64 -1.37
CA ARG A 75 4.88 18.62 -2.29
C ARG A 75 5.62 17.58 -1.48
N SER A 76 5.07 16.36 -1.42
CA SER A 76 5.62 15.26 -0.63
C SER A 76 5.54 13.94 -1.39
N TRP A 77 6.59 13.15 -1.30
CA TRP A 77 6.64 11.76 -1.70
C TRP A 77 6.53 10.89 -0.46
N ILE A 78 5.60 9.96 -0.46
CA ILE A 78 5.40 9.02 0.65
C ILE A 78 5.76 7.64 0.11
N ILE A 79 6.65 6.92 0.80
CA ILE A 79 7.28 5.70 0.29
C ILE A 79 7.24 4.61 1.36
N ASP A 80 6.80 3.43 0.96
CA ASP A 80 7.07 2.16 1.62
C ASP A 80 7.63 1.20 0.57
N THR A 81 8.80 0.68 0.83
CA THR A 81 9.53 -0.09 -0.18
C THR A 81 9.32 -1.59 -0.11
N ILE A 82 8.92 -2.12 1.04
CA ILE A 82 8.49 -3.52 1.17
C ILE A 82 7.37 -3.61 2.20
N ASP A 83 6.18 -3.16 1.84
CA ASP A 83 4.99 -3.49 2.62
C ASP A 83 4.80 -5.02 2.63
N GLY A 84 4.63 -5.58 3.83
CA GLY A 84 4.65 -7.01 4.03
C GLY A 84 6.06 -7.59 4.21
N THR A 85 6.97 -6.89 4.91
CA THR A 85 8.36 -7.32 5.16
C THR A 85 8.45 -8.74 5.75
N LEU A 86 7.51 -9.13 6.63
CA LEU A 86 7.46 -10.50 7.17
C LEU A 86 7.14 -11.53 6.09
N ASN A 87 6.21 -11.23 5.18
CA ASN A 87 5.91 -12.07 4.02
C ASN A 87 7.15 -12.21 3.14
N TYR A 88 7.77 -11.09 2.82
CA TYR A 88 8.96 -11.03 2.01
C TYR A 88 10.10 -11.89 2.58
N MET A 89 10.37 -11.78 3.89
CA MET A 89 11.41 -12.54 4.58
C MET A 89 11.14 -14.07 4.60
N ASN A 90 9.87 -14.46 4.53
CA ASN A 90 9.46 -15.86 4.54
C ASN A 90 9.15 -16.43 3.14
N GLY A 91 9.44 -15.66 2.08
CA GLY A 91 9.25 -16.10 0.69
C GLY A 91 7.80 -16.13 0.23
N LEU A 92 6.89 -15.46 0.96
CA LEU A 92 5.51 -15.25 0.54
C LEU A 92 5.46 -14.09 -0.46
N LYS A 93 4.48 -14.13 -1.37
CA LYS A 93 4.41 -13.18 -2.48
C LYS A 93 3.57 -11.94 -2.20
N ASP A 94 2.74 -11.98 -1.17
CA ASP A 94 1.91 -10.85 -0.74
C ASP A 94 2.77 -9.77 -0.06
N CYS A 95 3.56 -9.08 -0.87
CA CYS A 95 4.38 -7.94 -0.48
C CYS A 95 4.59 -7.03 -1.68
N CYS A 96 4.68 -5.72 -1.44
CA CYS A 96 4.68 -4.74 -2.52
C CYS A 96 5.56 -3.52 -2.23
N VAL A 97 5.84 -2.77 -3.29
CA VAL A 97 6.42 -1.42 -3.23
C VAL A 97 5.29 -0.42 -3.32
N GLN A 98 5.21 0.51 -2.39
CA GLN A 98 4.20 1.56 -2.35
C GLN A 98 4.82 2.94 -2.53
N LEU A 99 4.14 3.81 -3.27
CA LEU A 99 4.54 5.20 -3.45
C LEU A 99 3.32 6.09 -3.68
N VAL A 100 3.34 7.25 -3.02
CA VAL A 100 2.34 8.32 -3.23
C VAL A 100 3.06 9.62 -3.58
N PHE A 101 2.46 10.38 -4.47
CA PHE A 101 2.76 11.80 -4.64
C PHE A 101 1.59 12.65 -4.13
N PHE A 102 1.89 13.44 -3.12
CA PHE A 102 0.97 14.39 -2.50
C PHE A 102 1.35 15.80 -2.90
N ALA A 103 0.40 16.57 -3.42
CA ALA A 103 0.57 17.98 -3.72
C ALA A 103 -0.80 18.69 -3.73
N ASP A 104 -0.79 19.99 -3.53
CA ASP A 104 -2.00 20.84 -3.56
C ASP A 104 -3.10 20.33 -2.60
N GLY A 105 -2.66 19.86 -1.41
CA GLY A 105 -3.54 19.40 -0.35
C GLY A 105 -4.18 18.03 -0.54
N GLN A 106 -3.77 17.25 -1.56
CA GLN A 106 -4.36 15.94 -1.85
C GLN A 106 -3.36 14.98 -2.51
N THR A 107 -3.67 13.69 -2.47
CA THR A 107 -2.95 12.68 -3.24
C THR A 107 -3.21 12.89 -4.73
N GLN A 108 -2.15 13.09 -5.51
CA GLN A 108 -2.24 13.31 -6.96
C GLN A 108 -2.19 12.00 -7.74
N PHE A 109 -1.34 11.09 -7.30
CA PHE A 109 -1.30 9.71 -7.80
C PHE A 109 -0.66 8.78 -6.77
N SER A 110 -0.94 7.50 -6.92
CA SER A 110 -0.34 6.43 -6.12
C SER A 110 0.03 5.22 -6.95
N PHE A 111 1.02 4.48 -6.46
CA PHE A 111 1.48 3.21 -6.99
C PHE A 111 1.48 2.15 -5.89
N VAL A 112 1.03 0.95 -6.25
CA VAL A 112 1.26 -0.30 -5.50
C VAL A 112 1.76 -1.32 -6.51
N TYR A 113 3.01 -1.72 -6.39
CA TYR A 113 3.61 -2.70 -7.29
C TYR A 113 3.92 -3.98 -6.55
N VAL A 114 3.35 -5.09 -6.98
CA VAL A 114 3.59 -6.45 -6.47
C VAL A 114 4.60 -7.14 -7.39
N PRO A 115 5.91 -7.10 -7.09
CA PRO A 115 6.94 -7.48 -8.06
C PRO A 115 6.92 -8.96 -8.44
N PHE A 116 6.56 -9.85 -7.50
CA PHE A 116 6.53 -11.29 -7.75
C PHE A 116 5.41 -11.73 -8.71
N GLU A 117 4.34 -10.95 -8.81
CA GLU A 117 3.24 -11.17 -9.76
C GLU A 117 3.34 -10.25 -10.98
N ASN A 118 4.28 -9.29 -10.96
CA ASN A 118 4.42 -8.22 -11.95
C ASN A 118 3.13 -7.37 -12.09
N ASP A 119 2.40 -7.21 -11.00
CA ASP A 119 1.15 -6.45 -10.96
C ASP A 119 1.42 -5.02 -10.50
N PHE A 120 1.25 -4.08 -11.43
CA PHE A 120 1.44 -2.66 -11.20
C PHE A 120 0.09 -1.95 -11.12
N TYR A 121 -0.41 -1.78 -9.90
CA TYR A 121 -1.58 -0.97 -9.61
C TYR A 121 -1.19 0.49 -9.51
N TYR A 122 -2.01 1.35 -10.09
CA TYR A 122 -1.86 2.79 -9.92
C TYR A 122 -3.19 3.51 -10.04
N ALA A 123 -3.27 4.67 -9.39
CA ALA A 123 -4.39 5.56 -9.52
C ALA A 123 -3.90 6.98 -9.76
N ILE A 124 -4.68 7.76 -10.50
CA ILE A 124 -4.45 9.19 -10.74
C ILE A 124 -5.73 9.91 -10.34
N ASN A 125 -5.59 10.88 -9.45
CA ASN A 125 -6.71 11.63 -8.91
C ASN A 125 -7.62 12.20 -10.01
N GLY A 126 -8.90 11.83 -9.97
CA GLY A 126 -9.92 12.19 -10.95
C GLY A 126 -9.80 11.52 -12.31
N LYS A 127 -8.91 10.51 -12.47
CA LYS A 127 -8.71 9.81 -13.75
C LYS A 127 -8.91 8.31 -13.70
N GLY A 128 -9.15 7.76 -12.52
CA GLY A 128 -9.39 6.34 -12.30
C GLY A 128 -8.17 5.56 -11.84
N ALA A 129 -8.40 4.30 -11.52
CA ALA A 129 -7.40 3.33 -11.08
C ALA A 129 -7.17 2.27 -12.17
N TYR A 130 -5.97 1.68 -12.17
CA TYR A 130 -5.53 0.78 -13.24
C TYR A 130 -4.64 -0.33 -12.67
N LEU A 131 -4.72 -1.51 -13.30
CA LEU A 131 -3.78 -2.62 -13.14
C LEU A 131 -3.11 -2.89 -14.49
N ASN A 132 -1.79 -2.75 -14.56
CA ASN A 132 -1.00 -2.99 -15.77
C ASN A 132 -1.53 -2.22 -17.01
N GLY A 133 -2.09 -1.02 -16.79
CA GLY A 133 -2.67 -0.18 -17.84
C GLY A 133 -4.15 -0.44 -18.16
N LYS A 134 -4.73 -1.52 -17.63
CA LYS A 134 -6.17 -1.78 -17.76
C LYS A 134 -6.91 -1.09 -16.62
N ARG A 135 -7.97 -0.36 -16.94
CA ARG A 135 -8.81 0.34 -15.95
C ARG A 135 -9.47 -0.67 -15.00
N LEU A 136 -9.47 -0.35 -13.74
CA LEU A 136 -10.17 -1.12 -12.71
C LEU A 136 -11.66 -0.73 -12.67
N GLU A 137 -12.51 -1.72 -12.76
CA GLU A 137 -13.96 -1.58 -12.74
C GLU A 137 -14.55 -2.72 -11.88
N PRO A 138 -14.42 -2.64 -10.54
CA PRO A 138 -14.93 -3.69 -9.66
C PRO A 138 -16.46 -3.80 -9.79
N ASP A 139 -16.95 -5.02 -9.74
CA ASP A 139 -18.38 -5.29 -9.73
C ASP A 139 -19.00 -4.81 -8.42
N LYS A 140 -19.81 -3.76 -8.51
CA LYS A 140 -20.50 -3.13 -7.38
C LYS A 140 -21.90 -3.70 -7.13
N THR A 141 -22.33 -4.69 -7.92
CA THR A 141 -23.68 -5.30 -7.80
C THR A 141 -23.68 -6.49 -6.85
N LYS A 142 -22.50 -7.00 -6.48
CA LYS A 142 -22.39 -8.12 -5.54
C LYS A 142 -22.96 -7.79 -4.18
N SER A 143 -23.77 -8.70 -3.65
CA SER A 143 -24.16 -8.65 -2.24
C SER A 143 -22.97 -8.92 -1.33
N ILE A 144 -23.04 -8.50 -0.09
CA ILE A 144 -22.00 -8.78 0.92
C ILE A 144 -21.70 -10.28 1.04
N ARG A 145 -22.69 -11.14 0.84
CA ARG A 145 -22.57 -12.61 0.92
C ARG A 145 -21.73 -13.22 -0.20
N GLU A 146 -21.57 -12.49 -1.29
CA GLU A 146 -20.74 -12.89 -2.45
C GLU A 146 -19.35 -12.30 -2.39
N CYS A 147 -19.05 -11.52 -1.36
CA CYS A 147 -17.78 -10.82 -1.20
C CYS A 147 -16.83 -11.58 -0.28
N MET A 148 -15.57 -11.67 -0.70
CA MET A 148 -14.47 -11.92 0.23
C MET A 148 -14.10 -10.61 0.93
N MET A 149 -13.65 -10.73 2.17
CA MET A 149 -13.15 -9.62 2.96
C MET A 149 -11.65 -9.77 3.22
N ALA A 150 -10.88 -8.75 2.92
CA ALA A 150 -9.53 -8.64 3.44
C ALA A 150 -9.53 -7.84 4.74
N VAL A 151 -8.73 -8.27 5.72
CA VAL A 151 -8.64 -7.59 7.02
C VAL A 151 -7.18 -7.49 7.45
N CYS A 152 -6.81 -6.33 7.99
CA CYS A 152 -5.54 -6.17 8.69
C CYS A 152 -5.65 -6.60 10.15
N VAL A 153 -4.60 -7.23 10.64
CA VAL A 153 -4.49 -7.69 12.04
C VAL A 153 -3.26 -7.05 12.64
N THR A 154 -3.42 -6.46 13.80
CA THR A 154 -2.34 -5.86 14.60
C THR A 154 -2.02 -6.72 15.81
N LYS A 155 -0.86 -6.50 16.41
CA LYS A 155 -0.43 -7.14 17.67
C LYS A 155 -0.92 -6.42 18.93
N ASN A 156 -1.68 -5.34 18.78
CA ASN A 156 -2.35 -4.71 19.93
C ASN A 156 -3.52 -5.59 20.37
N ASP A 157 -3.48 -6.11 21.60
CA ASP A 157 -4.47 -7.08 22.09
C ASP A 157 -5.91 -6.58 22.01
N ASN A 158 -6.16 -5.30 22.32
CA ASN A 158 -7.51 -4.72 22.24
C ASN A 158 -8.01 -4.66 20.81
N VAL A 159 -7.17 -4.24 19.87
CA VAL A 159 -7.52 -4.16 18.44
C VAL A 159 -7.67 -5.56 17.86
N LEU A 160 -6.80 -6.49 18.24
CA LEU A 160 -6.89 -7.90 17.84
C LEU A 160 -8.22 -8.52 18.27
N GLN A 161 -8.63 -8.27 19.52
CA GLN A 161 -9.93 -8.75 20.03
C GLN A 161 -11.10 -8.13 19.25
N LEU A 162 -11.07 -6.84 18.95
CA LEU A 162 -12.08 -6.16 18.14
C LEU A 162 -12.14 -6.73 16.72
N THR A 163 -10.98 -7.00 16.11
CA THR A 163 -10.89 -7.63 14.78
C THR A 163 -11.54 -9.02 14.79
N HIS A 164 -11.23 -9.84 15.78
CA HIS A 164 -11.86 -11.16 15.93
C HIS A 164 -13.37 -11.07 16.16
N ASN A 165 -13.83 -10.12 16.95
CA ASN A 165 -15.26 -9.90 17.18
C ASN A 165 -15.98 -9.48 15.87
N LEU A 166 -15.34 -8.61 15.07
CA LEU A 166 -15.86 -8.23 13.76
C LEU A 166 -15.98 -9.45 12.82
N LEU A 167 -14.90 -10.23 12.70
CA LEU A 167 -14.89 -11.43 11.87
C LEU A 167 -15.96 -12.45 12.34
N TYR A 168 -16.07 -12.65 13.65
CA TYR A 168 -17.11 -13.52 14.21
C TYR A 168 -18.53 -13.04 13.87
N ALA A 169 -18.80 -11.73 13.96
CA ALA A 169 -20.09 -11.15 13.61
C ALA A 169 -20.41 -11.30 12.11
N LEU A 170 -19.39 -11.23 11.25
CA LEU A 170 -19.56 -11.29 9.80
C LEU A 170 -19.48 -12.70 9.20
N ARG A 171 -19.08 -13.73 9.95
CA ARG A 171 -18.78 -15.09 9.45
C ARG A 171 -19.87 -15.74 8.59
N ASN A 172 -21.15 -15.39 8.81
CA ASN A 172 -22.28 -15.90 8.04
C ASN A 172 -22.83 -14.85 7.04
N GLN A 173 -22.19 -13.71 6.93
CA GLN A 173 -22.64 -12.58 6.10
C GLN A 173 -21.72 -12.32 4.91
N ILE A 174 -20.48 -12.81 4.95
CA ILE A 174 -19.47 -12.72 3.89
C ILE A 174 -19.16 -14.11 3.35
N LEU A 175 -18.55 -14.17 2.17
CA LEU A 175 -18.12 -15.44 1.58
C LEU A 175 -16.98 -16.08 2.39
N THR A 176 -15.95 -15.31 2.70
CA THR A 176 -14.81 -15.71 3.54
C THR A 176 -13.92 -14.49 3.81
N GLU A 177 -12.99 -14.64 4.77
CA GLU A 177 -11.98 -13.62 5.09
C GLU A 177 -10.58 -14.02 4.62
N ARG A 178 -9.71 -13.01 4.49
CA ARG A 178 -8.27 -13.17 4.21
C ARG A 178 -7.46 -12.19 5.04
N ILE A 179 -6.32 -12.65 5.55
CA ILE A 179 -5.31 -11.85 6.23
C ILE A 179 -4.04 -11.98 5.41
N LEU A 180 -3.73 -10.98 4.57
CA LEU A 180 -2.61 -11.05 3.64
C LEU A 180 -1.27 -10.69 4.28
N GLY A 181 -1.26 -9.93 5.37
CA GLY A 181 -0.03 -9.44 6.00
C GLY A 181 0.69 -8.35 5.21
N SER A 182 0.01 -7.74 4.24
CA SER A 182 0.43 -6.58 3.44
C SER A 182 -0.79 -5.69 3.21
N TYR A 183 -0.70 -4.46 3.65
CA TYR A 183 -1.79 -3.48 3.52
C TYR A 183 -1.99 -3.06 2.06
N GLY A 184 -0.88 -2.78 1.38
CA GLY A 184 -0.89 -2.36 -0.01
C GLY A 184 -1.45 -3.44 -0.94
N CYS A 185 -1.02 -4.70 -0.77
CA CYS A 185 -1.59 -5.81 -1.55
C CYS A 185 -3.09 -5.95 -1.30
N ALA A 186 -3.53 -5.92 -0.04
CA ALA A 186 -4.94 -6.09 0.30
C ALA A 186 -5.82 -4.97 -0.28
N THR A 187 -5.39 -3.71 -0.15
CA THR A 187 -6.14 -2.56 -0.67
C THR A 187 -6.12 -2.47 -2.20
N ALA A 188 -4.99 -2.76 -2.84
CA ALA A 188 -4.91 -2.79 -4.31
C ALA A 188 -5.80 -3.87 -4.89
N MET A 189 -5.82 -5.07 -4.29
CA MET A 189 -6.72 -6.16 -4.68
C MET A 189 -8.20 -5.84 -4.39
N ALA A 190 -8.50 -5.09 -3.34
CA ALA A 190 -9.86 -4.58 -3.12
C ALA A 190 -10.26 -3.60 -4.24
N GLY A 191 -9.39 -2.67 -4.61
CA GLY A 191 -9.60 -1.78 -5.77
C GLY A 191 -9.80 -2.52 -7.09
N ALA A 192 -9.19 -3.70 -7.25
CA ALA A 192 -9.38 -4.57 -8.41
C ALA A 192 -10.66 -5.42 -8.34
N GLY A 193 -11.38 -5.43 -7.21
CA GLY A 193 -12.61 -6.21 -7.02
C GLY A 193 -12.39 -7.65 -6.58
N ASN A 194 -11.14 -8.03 -6.23
CA ASN A 194 -10.87 -9.36 -5.64
C ASN A 194 -11.47 -9.48 -4.24
N PHE A 195 -11.48 -8.38 -3.47
CA PHE A 195 -12.17 -8.26 -2.20
C PHE A 195 -13.29 -7.22 -2.34
N GLY A 196 -14.49 -7.58 -1.89
CA GLY A 196 -15.60 -6.62 -1.83
C GLY A 196 -15.52 -5.71 -0.60
N ILE A 197 -14.74 -6.11 0.40
CA ILE A 197 -14.53 -5.39 1.64
C ILE A 197 -13.05 -5.46 1.99
N PHE A 198 -12.49 -4.32 2.38
CA PHE A 198 -11.24 -4.25 3.12
C PHE A 198 -11.52 -3.53 4.45
N ALA A 199 -11.02 -4.07 5.55
CA ALA A 199 -11.15 -3.44 6.85
C ALA A 199 -9.82 -3.42 7.60
N ASP A 200 -9.50 -2.27 8.14
CA ASP A 200 -8.49 -2.07 9.16
C ASP A 200 -9.13 -1.28 10.31
N ILE A 201 -9.08 -1.85 11.49
CA ILE A 201 -9.58 -1.21 12.71
C ILE A 201 -8.44 -0.85 13.67
N SER A 202 -7.20 -0.86 13.19
CA SER A 202 -6.06 -0.37 13.95
C SER A 202 -6.20 1.14 14.19
N MET A 203 -5.88 1.56 15.42
CA MET A 203 -5.99 2.97 15.81
C MET A 203 -4.86 3.85 15.25
N HIS A 204 -3.82 3.24 14.71
CA HIS A 204 -2.62 3.92 14.24
C HIS A 204 -2.12 3.25 12.96
N ILE A 205 -2.36 3.91 11.85
CA ILE A 205 -1.84 3.50 10.56
C ILE A 205 -0.94 4.60 10.00
N ASN A 206 0.19 4.22 9.42
CA ASN A 206 1.10 5.18 8.82
C ASN A 206 0.60 5.64 7.45
N LEU A 207 1.03 6.82 7.04
CA LEU A 207 0.64 7.40 5.74
C LEU A 207 1.09 6.52 4.57
N TRP A 208 2.27 5.90 4.67
CA TRP A 208 2.82 5.05 3.63
C TRP A 208 2.07 3.73 3.45
N ASP A 209 1.39 3.22 4.51
CA ASP A 209 0.53 2.04 4.42
C ASP A 209 -0.80 2.38 3.74
N CYS A 210 -1.51 3.41 4.21
CA CYS A 210 -2.91 3.63 3.85
C CYS A 210 -3.12 4.47 2.58
N MET A 211 -2.34 5.54 2.36
CA MET A 211 -2.61 6.49 1.28
C MET A 211 -2.52 5.87 -0.13
N PRO A 212 -1.58 4.93 -0.42
CA PRO A 212 -1.48 4.36 -1.75
C PRO A 212 -2.73 3.60 -2.17
N GLY A 213 -3.17 2.66 -1.33
CA GLY A 213 -4.35 1.84 -1.60
C GLY A 213 -5.65 2.62 -1.51
N GLU A 214 -5.73 3.62 -0.62
CA GLU A 214 -6.91 4.49 -0.50
C GLU A 214 -7.25 5.20 -1.81
N LEU A 215 -6.26 5.79 -2.49
CA LEU A 215 -6.51 6.42 -3.79
C LEU A 215 -6.92 5.40 -4.83
N ILE A 216 -6.30 4.20 -4.87
CA ILE A 216 -6.67 3.13 -5.80
C ILE A 216 -8.13 2.72 -5.59
N CYS A 217 -8.55 2.47 -4.36
CA CYS A 217 -9.92 2.11 -4.03
C CYS A 217 -10.91 3.22 -4.43
N LYS A 218 -10.62 4.47 -4.07
CA LYS A 218 -11.44 5.62 -4.38
C LYS A 218 -11.61 5.82 -5.89
N GLU A 219 -10.53 5.76 -6.65
CA GLU A 219 -10.53 5.95 -8.11
C GLU A 219 -11.10 4.75 -8.87
N ALA A 220 -11.11 3.56 -8.27
CA ALA A 220 -11.88 2.40 -8.75
C ALA A 220 -13.38 2.55 -8.43
N GLY A 221 -13.77 3.56 -7.65
CA GLY A 221 -15.13 3.90 -7.28
C GLY A 221 -15.68 3.09 -6.12
N LEU A 222 -14.82 2.60 -5.24
CA LEU A 222 -15.22 2.04 -3.95
C LEU A 222 -15.47 3.16 -2.94
N VAL A 223 -16.30 2.87 -1.94
CA VAL A 223 -16.50 3.77 -0.80
C VAL A 223 -15.35 3.58 0.17
N VAL A 224 -14.63 4.67 0.45
CA VAL A 224 -13.56 4.69 1.44
C VAL A 224 -14.05 5.46 2.65
N ILE A 225 -14.08 4.79 3.80
CA ILE A 225 -14.47 5.38 5.09
C ILE A 225 -13.23 5.39 5.98
N ARG A 226 -12.86 6.56 6.47
CA ARG A 226 -11.81 6.73 7.47
C ARG A 226 -12.42 7.39 8.69
N ASP A 227 -12.13 6.86 9.87
CA ASP A 227 -12.54 7.51 11.11
C ASP A 227 -11.80 8.85 11.26
N LYS A 228 -12.51 9.86 11.76
CA LYS A 228 -11.98 11.23 11.92
C LYS A 228 -10.96 11.35 13.06
N TYR A 229 -10.72 10.28 13.81
CA TYR A 229 -9.82 10.25 14.96
C TYR A 229 -8.42 9.69 14.63
N ASN A 230 -8.14 9.45 13.35
CA ASN A 230 -6.81 9.00 12.86
C ASN A 230 -6.19 10.04 11.95
#